data_1acbe75e74d8517b5785ccf21553fba3
#
_entry.id   1acbe75e74d8517b5785ccf21553fba3
#
_cell.length_a   1.000
_cell.length_b   1.000
_cell.length_c   1.000
_cell.angle_alpha   90.00
_cell.angle_beta   90.00
_cell.angle_gamma   90.00
#
_symmetry.space_group_name_H-M   'P 1'
#
loop_
_entity.id
_entity.type
_entity.pdbx_description
1 polymer ?
#
loop_
_entity_poly.entity_id
_entity_poly.type
_entity_poly.pdbx_seq_one_letter_code
_entity_poly.pdbx_strand_id
1 'polypeptide(L)'
;VYMRSLATRTSRSEISLALADAIAIVKAAQIDLIIVETSGIGQGDAEIVNLSDVSLYVMTSDFGAPSQLEKIDMIDFADVIVINKFERKGSEDALKQVRKQYQRSRGLFDTPLSQMPVYGTIASQFNDQGVNLLFKALTSKLNQIANLNWNANVETNGVSIQKNEIISNERRYHLQEIVKTIKDHRKYIEEQVEYARKLFQLEGSIQTIEELGGGLDFKHTLRSYKNQIEKELSKE
;
A
#
# COMPACT_ATOMS: atom_id res chain seq x y z
N VAL A 1 -15.03 -4.61 -21.09
CA VAL A 1 -15.07 -3.79 -19.87
C VAL A 1 -15.25 -2.33 -20.27
N TYR A 2 -16.27 -1.65 -19.75
CA TYR A 2 -16.49 -0.22 -19.92
C TYR A 2 -16.22 0.48 -18.59
N MET A 3 -15.56 1.65 -18.62
CA MET A 3 -15.28 2.45 -17.44
C MET A 3 -15.63 3.92 -17.69
N ARG A 4 -16.33 4.54 -16.74
CA ARG A 4 -16.73 5.96 -16.82
C ARG A 4 -16.50 6.63 -15.48
N SER A 5 -15.81 7.76 -15.47
CA SER A 5 -15.70 8.65 -14.32
C SER A 5 -16.80 9.72 -14.39
N LEU A 6 -17.45 9.96 -13.26
CA LEU A 6 -18.48 10.98 -13.09
C LEU A 6 -17.99 12.04 -12.10
N ALA A 7 -18.21 13.33 -12.42
CA ALA A 7 -17.80 14.43 -11.55
C ALA A 7 -18.86 14.72 -10.49
N THR A 8 -18.44 15.02 -9.28
CA THR A 8 -19.30 15.36 -8.12
C THR A 8 -19.29 16.86 -7.78
N ARG A 9 -18.71 17.72 -8.64
CA ARG A 9 -18.41 19.14 -8.36
C ARG A 9 -19.59 19.99 -7.93
N THR A 10 -20.81 19.64 -8.29
CA THR A 10 -22.04 20.40 -8.00
C THR A 10 -22.89 19.77 -6.91
N SER A 11 -22.55 18.58 -6.46
CA SER A 11 -23.26 17.86 -5.41
C SER A 11 -22.59 18.11 -4.05
N ARG A 12 -23.40 18.30 -3.01
CA ARG A 12 -22.93 18.25 -1.62
C ARG A 12 -22.73 16.81 -1.14
N SER A 13 -23.27 15.85 -1.88
CA SER A 13 -23.10 14.41 -1.72
C SER A 13 -21.88 13.93 -2.50
N GLU A 14 -21.25 12.85 -2.06
CA GLU A 14 -20.11 12.19 -2.75
C GLU A 14 -20.57 11.47 -4.03
N ILE A 15 -21.87 11.42 -4.29
CA ILE A 15 -22.47 10.79 -5.46
C ILE A 15 -22.83 11.84 -6.51
N SER A 16 -22.47 11.55 -7.76
CA SER A 16 -22.87 12.39 -8.89
C SER A 16 -24.37 12.30 -9.14
N LEU A 17 -25.02 13.44 -9.38
CA LEU A 17 -26.44 13.50 -9.75
C LEU A 17 -26.78 12.66 -10.99
N ALA A 18 -25.82 12.47 -11.90
CA ALA A 18 -25.98 11.67 -13.11
C ALA A 18 -25.78 10.16 -12.89
N LEU A 19 -25.49 9.72 -11.66
CA LEU A 19 -25.15 8.30 -11.41
C LEU A 19 -26.33 7.36 -11.66
N ALA A 20 -27.52 7.72 -11.20
CA ALA A 20 -28.72 6.90 -11.40
C ALA A 20 -29.04 6.71 -12.89
N ASP A 21 -28.96 7.77 -13.67
CA ASP A 21 -29.17 7.72 -15.13
C ASP A 21 -28.07 6.88 -15.82
N ALA A 22 -26.82 7.03 -15.40
CA ALA A 22 -25.72 6.24 -15.92
C ALA A 22 -25.91 4.73 -15.65
N ILE A 23 -26.35 4.36 -14.43
CA ILE A 23 -26.69 2.96 -14.09
C ILE A 23 -27.83 2.45 -14.97
N ALA A 24 -28.88 3.26 -15.18
CA ALA A 24 -30.00 2.88 -16.02
C ALA A 24 -29.59 2.61 -17.48
N ILE A 25 -28.70 3.45 -18.03
CA ILE A 25 -28.16 3.26 -19.40
C ILE A 25 -27.34 1.98 -19.48
N VAL A 26 -26.47 1.71 -18.51
CA VAL A 26 -25.62 0.52 -18.50
C VAL A 26 -26.46 -0.75 -18.30
N LYS A 27 -27.51 -0.71 -17.47
CA LYS A 27 -28.48 -1.80 -17.35
C LYS A 27 -29.21 -2.06 -18.68
N ALA A 28 -29.64 -1.01 -19.38
CA ALA A 28 -30.27 -1.13 -20.70
C ALA A 28 -29.34 -1.73 -21.77
N ALA A 29 -28.03 -1.54 -21.62
CA ALA A 29 -27.01 -2.15 -22.47
C ALA A 29 -26.73 -3.63 -22.12
N GLN A 30 -27.49 -4.23 -21.21
CA GLN A 30 -27.37 -5.64 -20.78
C GLN A 30 -25.98 -6.02 -20.24
N ILE A 31 -25.36 -5.13 -19.47
CA ILE A 31 -24.12 -5.42 -18.76
C ILE A 31 -24.41 -6.28 -17.53
N ASP A 32 -23.75 -7.41 -17.40
CA ASP A 32 -23.98 -8.42 -16.34
C ASP A 32 -23.64 -7.93 -14.94
N LEU A 33 -22.58 -7.12 -14.80
CA LEU A 33 -22.10 -6.58 -13.50
C LEU A 33 -21.73 -5.11 -13.63
N ILE A 34 -22.31 -4.29 -12.77
CA ILE A 34 -22.00 -2.87 -12.65
C ILE A 34 -21.33 -2.64 -11.29
N ILE A 35 -20.10 -2.15 -11.29
CA ILE A 35 -19.37 -1.76 -10.09
C ILE A 35 -19.40 -0.24 -10.00
N VAL A 36 -20.01 0.29 -8.94
CA VAL A 36 -20.04 1.72 -8.65
C VAL A 36 -19.05 2.01 -7.55
N GLU A 37 -17.98 2.73 -7.88
CA GLU A 37 -16.98 3.18 -6.93
C GLU A 37 -17.29 4.64 -6.52
N THR A 38 -17.34 4.88 -5.21
CA THR A 38 -17.46 6.23 -4.66
C THR A 38 -16.06 6.75 -4.27
N SER A 39 -15.83 8.06 -4.32
CA SER A 39 -14.70 8.68 -3.64
C SER A 39 -14.81 8.43 -2.14
N GLY A 40 -13.70 8.53 -1.37
CA GLY A 40 -13.70 8.21 0.06
C GLY A 40 -14.90 8.79 0.79
N ILE A 41 -15.78 7.93 1.30
CA ILE A 41 -17.04 8.30 1.93
C ILE A 41 -16.74 8.98 3.26
N GLY A 42 -17.28 10.20 3.44
CA GLY A 42 -17.38 10.85 4.75
C GLY A 42 -18.19 9.99 5.72
N GLN A 43 -18.08 10.24 7.01
CA GLN A 43 -18.65 9.37 8.05
C GLN A 43 -20.19 9.24 8.03
N GLY A 44 -20.92 10.03 7.23
CA GLY A 44 -22.38 10.09 7.23
C GLY A 44 -23.07 9.91 5.88
N ASP A 45 -22.40 9.37 4.87
CA ASP A 45 -23.00 9.24 3.53
C ASP A 45 -23.22 7.78 3.12
N ALA A 46 -24.46 7.32 3.20
CA ALA A 46 -24.89 5.98 2.83
C ALA A 46 -25.83 5.97 1.59
N GLU A 47 -25.91 7.07 0.83
CA GLU A 47 -26.84 7.19 -0.30
C GLU A 47 -26.60 6.14 -1.39
N ILE A 48 -25.34 5.66 -1.56
CA ILE A 48 -24.99 4.63 -2.52
C ILE A 48 -25.74 3.31 -2.30
N VAL A 49 -26.10 3.02 -1.05
CA VAL A 49 -26.84 1.79 -0.69
C VAL A 49 -28.19 1.72 -1.42
N ASN A 50 -28.82 2.88 -1.65
CA ASN A 50 -30.12 2.95 -2.34
C ASN A 50 -30.01 2.73 -3.86
N LEU A 51 -28.80 2.82 -4.41
CA LEU A 51 -28.54 2.71 -5.85
C LEU A 51 -27.90 1.36 -6.24
N SER A 52 -27.52 0.55 -5.25
CA SER A 52 -26.82 -0.73 -5.45
C SER A 52 -27.63 -1.91 -4.91
N ASP A 53 -27.55 -3.04 -5.58
CA ASP A 53 -28.17 -4.30 -5.13
C ASP A 53 -27.36 -4.96 -4.01
N VAL A 54 -26.04 -4.72 -3.97
CA VAL A 54 -25.11 -5.15 -2.91
C VAL A 54 -24.14 -4.02 -2.59
N SER A 55 -24.02 -3.71 -1.32
CA SER A 55 -23.11 -2.67 -0.82
C SER A 55 -21.89 -3.27 -0.15
N LEU A 56 -20.71 -2.85 -0.60
CA LEU A 56 -19.40 -3.24 -0.06
C LEU A 56 -18.69 -2.02 0.53
N TYR A 57 -18.45 -2.04 1.83
CA TYR A 57 -17.68 -0.99 2.49
C TYR A 57 -16.22 -1.43 2.72
N VAL A 58 -15.26 -0.64 2.23
CA VAL A 58 -13.83 -0.91 2.37
C VAL A 58 -13.20 0.11 3.31
N MET A 59 -12.61 -0.38 4.39
CA MET A 59 -11.93 0.44 5.39
C MET A 59 -10.52 -0.10 5.69
N THR A 60 -9.76 0.62 6.49
CA THR A 60 -8.47 0.15 7.04
C THR A 60 -8.55 0.04 8.56
N SER A 61 -7.58 -0.65 9.18
CA SER A 61 -7.51 -0.82 10.63
C SER A 61 -7.39 0.49 11.41
N ASP A 62 -6.97 1.57 10.76
CA ASP A 62 -6.82 2.90 11.38
C ASP A 62 -8.15 3.44 11.93
N PHE A 63 -9.29 2.99 11.39
CA PHE A 63 -10.65 3.37 11.79
C PHE A 63 -11.34 2.30 12.66
N GLY A 64 -10.63 1.29 13.11
CA GLY A 64 -11.19 0.16 13.87
C GLY A 64 -11.42 0.41 15.35
N ALA A 65 -11.14 1.61 15.89
CA ALA A 65 -11.39 1.94 17.28
C ALA A 65 -12.91 2.06 17.56
N PRO A 66 -13.44 1.49 18.67
CA PRO A 66 -14.89 1.48 18.94
C PRO A 66 -15.57 2.84 18.86
N SER A 67 -14.93 3.90 19.38
CA SER A 67 -15.44 5.27 19.35
C SER A 67 -15.49 5.89 17.95
N GLN A 68 -14.74 5.35 17.00
CA GLN A 68 -14.78 5.77 15.59
C GLN A 68 -15.79 4.95 14.80
N LEU A 69 -15.94 3.65 15.10
CA LEU A 69 -16.88 2.76 14.43
C LEU A 69 -18.32 3.21 14.60
N GLU A 70 -18.67 3.75 15.79
CA GLU A 70 -20.01 4.30 16.07
C GLU A 70 -20.37 5.52 15.21
N LYS A 71 -19.39 6.15 14.56
CA LYS A 71 -19.59 7.33 13.69
C LYS A 71 -19.63 6.96 12.20
N ILE A 72 -19.47 5.69 11.87
CA ILE A 72 -19.41 5.20 10.47
C ILE A 72 -20.75 4.57 10.14
N ASP A 73 -21.67 5.37 9.57
CA ASP A 73 -23.01 4.92 9.20
C ASP A 73 -22.99 3.74 8.23
N MET A 74 -21.98 3.67 7.34
CA MET A 74 -21.85 2.57 6.39
C MET A 74 -21.70 1.18 7.04
N ILE A 75 -21.24 1.08 8.28
CA ILE A 75 -21.19 -0.21 8.99
C ILE A 75 -22.60 -0.75 9.23
N ASP A 76 -23.56 0.13 9.44
CA ASP A 76 -24.95 -0.23 9.71
C ASP A 76 -25.72 -0.58 8.42
N PHE A 77 -25.26 -0.10 7.27
CA PHE A 77 -25.96 -0.29 5.98
C PHE A 77 -25.27 -1.25 5.03
N ALA A 78 -23.93 -1.37 5.09
CA ALA A 78 -23.21 -2.22 4.16
C ALA A 78 -23.56 -3.71 4.32
N ASP A 79 -23.71 -4.39 3.21
CA ASP A 79 -23.92 -5.83 3.18
C ASP A 79 -22.68 -6.62 3.51
N VAL A 80 -21.54 -6.12 3.06
CA VAL A 80 -20.23 -6.73 3.27
C VAL A 80 -19.23 -5.65 3.67
N ILE A 81 -18.38 -5.94 4.65
CA ILE A 81 -17.34 -5.02 5.10
C ILE A 81 -15.97 -5.65 4.89
N VAL A 82 -15.02 -4.83 4.45
CA VAL A 82 -13.63 -5.24 4.22
C VAL A 82 -12.68 -4.36 5.01
N ILE A 83 -11.77 -5.00 5.73
CA ILE A 83 -10.61 -4.34 6.34
C ILE A 83 -9.40 -4.65 5.46
N ASN A 84 -9.07 -3.69 4.59
CA ASN A 84 -7.92 -3.79 3.70
C ASN A 84 -6.62 -3.39 4.42
N LYS A 85 -5.48 -3.72 3.82
CA LYS A 85 -4.13 -3.59 4.41
C LYS A 85 -4.04 -4.37 5.73
N PHE A 86 -4.58 -5.59 5.71
CA PHE A 86 -4.72 -6.43 6.90
C PHE A 86 -3.38 -6.85 7.52
N GLU A 87 -2.28 -6.67 6.79
CA GLU A 87 -0.91 -6.85 7.28
C GLU A 87 -0.49 -5.82 8.35
N ARG A 88 -1.26 -4.74 8.53
CA ARG A 88 -0.95 -3.71 9.51
C ARG A 88 -1.24 -4.17 10.93
N LYS A 89 -0.45 -3.63 11.87
CA LYS A 89 -0.65 -3.85 13.30
C LYS A 89 -2.05 -3.37 13.72
N GLY A 90 -2.75 -4.19 14.53
CA GLY A 90 -4.09 -3.88 15.02
C GLY A 90 -5.23 -4.31 14.09
N SER A 91 -4.96 -4.86 12.90
CA SER A 91 -6.01 -5.28 11.96
C SER A 91 -6.88 -6.40 12.48
N GLU A 92 -6.33 -7.36 13.23
CA GLU A 92 -7.10 -8.44 13.86
C GLU A 92 -8.07 -7.92 14.94
N ASP A 93 -7.63 -6.93 15.72
CA ASP A 93 -8.49 -6.29 16.72
C ASP A 93 -9.58 -5.46 16.05
N ALA A 94 -9.24 -4.71 15.01
CA ALA A 94 -10.21 -3.99 14.20
C ALA A 94 -11.25 -4.95 13.61
N LEU A 95 -10.85 -6.10 13.07
CA LEU A 95 -11.76 -7.12 12.55
C LEU A 95 -12.76 -7.60 13.61
N LYS A 96 -12.28 -7.88 14.83
CA LYS A 96 -13.14 -8.28 15.94
C LYS A 96 -14.13 -7.19 16.33
N GLN A 97 -13.68 -5.92 16.38
CA GLN A 97 -14.53 -4.80 16.76
C GLN A 97 -15.58 -4.50 15.69
N VAL A 98 -15.21 -4.50 14.41
CA VAL A 98 -16.14 -4.29 13.30
C VAL A 98 -17.19 -5.41 13.25
N ARG A 99 -16.79 -6.68 13.45
CA ARG A 99 -17.73 -7.79 13.55
C ARG A 99 -18.72 -7.62 14.70
N LYS A 100 -18.26 -7.17 15.87
CA LYS A 100 -19.13 -6.88 17.01
C LYS A 100 -20.11 -5.73 16.70
N GLN A 101 -19.63 -4.68 16.06
CA GLN A 101 -20.49 -3.55 15.68
C GLN A 101 -21.52 -3.99 14.64
N TYR A 102 -21.12 -4.73 13.61
CA TYR A 102 -22.02 -5.31 12.60
C TYR A 102 -23.08 -6.21 13.23
N GLN A 103 -22.68 -7.10 14.15
CA GLN A 103 -23.59 -7.98 14.87
C GLN A 103 -24.61 -7.18 15.70
N ARG A 104 -24.14 -6.14 16.40
CA ARG A 104 -24.96 -5.28 17.26
C ARG A 104 -25.96 -4.47 16.44
N SER A 105 -25.51 -3.81 15.37
CA SER A 105 -26.37 -2.95 14.54
C SER A 105 -27.50 -3.73 13.86
N ARG A 106 -27.31 -5.01 13.59
CA ARG A 106 -28.29 -5.88 12.95
C ARG A 106 -29.03 -6.83 13.91
N GLY A 107 -28.76 -6.75 15.21
CA GLY A 107 -29.40 -7.58 16.22
C GLY A 107 -29.10 -9.10 16.10
N LEU A 108 -27.99 -9.47 15.47
CA LEU A 108 -27.62 -10.87 15.16
C LEU A 108 -26.89 -11.56 16.32
N PHE A 109 -27.40 -11.43 17.54
CA PHE A 109 -26.73 -11.89 18.75
C PHE A 109 -26.53 -13.41 18.82
N ASP A 110 -27.41 -14.16 18.17
CA ASP A 110 -27.35 -15.63 18.13
C ASP A 110 -26.33 -16.17 17.10
N THR A 111 -25.81 -15.31 16.23
CA THR A 111 -24.88 -15.70 15.17
C THR A 111 -23.44 -15.49 15.62
N PRO A 112 -22.56 -16.50 15.50
CA PRO A 112 -21.14 -16.35 15.87
C PRO A 112 -20.44 -15.21 15.12
N LEU A 113 -19.57 -14.48 15.79
CA LEU A 113 -18.79 -13.37 15.18
C LEU A 113 -18.00 -13.78 13.94
N SER A 114 -17.56 -15.03 13.87
CA SER A 114 -16.84 -15.57 12.71
C SER A 114 -17.68 -15.64 11.43
N GLN A 115 -19.00 -15.66 11.55
CA GLN A 115 -19.94 -15.72 10.43
C GLN A 115 -20.38 -14.33 9.94
N MET A 116 -20.00 -13.27 10.64
CA MET A 116 -20.28 -11.91 10.17
C MET A 116 -19.57 -11.64 8.84
N PRO A 117 -20.21 -10.98 7.86
CA PRO A 117 -19.65 -10.72 6.53
C PRO A 117 -18.60 -9.59 6.56
N VAL A 118 -17.59 -9.78 7.40
CA VAL A 118 -16.46 -8.85 7.59
C VAL A 118 -15.16 -9.59 7.32
N TYR A 119 -14.41 -9.16 6.32
CA TYR A 119 -13.24 -9.84 5.79
C TYR A 119 -11.99 -8.97 5.90
N GLY A 120 -10.87 -9.57 6.32
CA GLY A 120 -9.55 -8.94 6.24
C GLY A 120 -8.92 -9.25 4.89
N THR A 121 -8.37 -8.25 4.20
CA THR A 121 -7.75 -8.42 2.88
C THR A 121 -6.42 -7.71 2.76
N ILE A 122 -5.52 -8.25 1.93
CA ILE A 122 -4.25 -7.62 1.55
C ILE A 122 -4.28 -7.45 0.03
N ALA A 123 -4.99 -6.42 -0.46
CA ALA A 123 -5.20 -6.21 -1.90
C ALA A 123 -3.89 -5.98 -2.68
N SER A 124 -2.81 -5.58 -2.02
CA SER A 124 -1.47 -5.46 -2.62
C SER A 124 -0.78 -6.81 -2.85
N GLN A 125 -1.30 -7.90 -2.28
CA GLN A 125 -0.71 -9.22 -2.38
C GLN A 125 -1.45 -10.05 -3.43
N PHE A 126 -0.69 -10.59 -4.40
CA PHE A 126 -1.27 -11.49 -5.40
C PHE A 126 -1.80 -12.77 -4.73
N ASN A 127 -3.00 -13.19 -5.14
CA ASN A 127 -3.69 -14.39 -4.64
C ASN A 127 -3.85 -14.41 -3.10
N ASP A 128 -4.16 -13.24 -2.51
CA ASP A 128 -4.46 -13.14 -1.08
C ASP A 128 -5.71 -13.96 -0.72
N GLN A 129 -5.62 -14.76 0.33
CA GLN A 129 -6.72 -15.61 0.75
C GLN A 129 -7.93 -14.81 1.25
N GLY A 130 -7.69 -13.65 1.87
CA GLY A 130 -8.75 -12.75 2.30
C GLY A 130 -9.53 -12.20 1.12
N VAL A 131 -8.85 -11.82 0.04
CA VAL A 131 -9.47 -11.40 -1.22
C VAL A 131 -10.25 -12.54 -1.86
N ASN A 132 -9.72 -13.76 -1.85
CA ASN A 132 -10.40 -14.95 -2.39
C ASN A 132 -11.67 -15.28 -1.60
N LEU A 133 -11.62 -15.20 -0.28
CA LEU A 133 -12.79 -15.39 0.59
C LEU A 133 -13.86 -14.31 0.36
N LEU A 134 -13.44 -13.05 0.25
CA LEU A 134 -14.31 -11.95 -0.10
C LEU A 134 -15.00 -12.16 -1.45
N PHE A 135 -14.23 -12.52 -2.49
CA PHE A 135 -14.76 -12.79 -3.82
C PHE A 135 -15.81 -13.90 -3.80
N LYS A 136 -15.53 -14.99 -3.09
CA LYS A 136 -16.49 -16.09 -2.92
C LYS A 136 -17.77 -15.64 -2.20
N ALA A 137 -17.63 -14.86 -1.14
CA ALA A 137 -18.79 -14.34 -0.39
C ALA A 137 -19.63 -13.38 -1.24
N LEU A 138 -19.01 -12.46 -1.97
CA LEU A 138 -19.71 -11.55 -2.88
C LEU A 138 -20.42 -12.31 -4.01
N THR A 139 -19.74 -13.25 -4.64
CA THR A 139 -20.34 -14.09 -5.71
C THR A 139 -21.56 -14.85 -5.17
N SER A 140 -21.45 -15.45 -3.98
CA SER A 140 -22.56 -16.16 -3.34
C SER A 140 -23.73 -15.22 -3.06
N LYS A 141 -23.49 -14.02 -2.58
CA LYS A 141 -24.51 -13.02 -2.29
C LYS A 141 -25.19 -12.53 -3.56
N LEU A 142 -24.45 -12.23 -4.62
CA LEU A 142 -24.98 -11.84 -5.93
C LEU A 142 -25.84 -12.96 -6.53
N ASN A 143 -25.41 -14.22 -6.43
CA ASN A 143 -26.21 -15.36 -6.87
C ASN A 143 -27.54 -15.46 -6.16
N GLN A 144 -27.56 -15.18 -4.85
CA GLN A 144 -28.81 -15.21 -4.06
C GLN A 144 -29.78 -14.10 -4.44
N ILE A 145 -29.27 -12.88 -4.66
CA ILE A 145 -30.10 -11.69 -4.93
C ILE A 145 -30.61 -11.70 -6.36
N ALA A 146 -29.74 -12.00 -7.33
CA ALA A 146 -30.04 -11.90 -8.75
C ALA A 146 -30.39 -13.25 -9.41
N ASN A 147 -30.49 -14.33 -8.61
CA ASN A 147 -30.78 -15.68 -9.09
C ASN A 147 -29.80 -16.17 -10.15
N LEU A 148 -28.50 -15.84 -9.96
CA LEU A 148 -27.42 -16.18 -10.87
C LEU A 148 -26.77 -17.53 -10.48
N ASN A 149 -26.01 -18.12 -11.40
CA ASN A 149 -25.23 -19.33 -11.18
C ASN A 149 -23.73 -19.07 -11.44
N TRP A 150 -23.22 -17.97 -10.93
CA TRP A 150 -21.79 -17.68 -11.05
C TRP A 150 -20.97 -18.56 -10.13
N ASN A 151 -19.92 -19.15 -10.64
CA ASN A 151 -19.04 -20.00 -9.88
C ASN A 151 -17.75 -19.26 -9.53
N ALA A 152 -17.51 -19.06 -8.24
CA ALA A 152 -16.23 -18.55 -7.74
C ALA A 152 -15.23 -19.70 -7.67
N ASN A 153 -14.54 -19.98 -8.76
CA ASN A 153 -13.55 -21.06 -8.83
C ASN A 153 -12.21 -20.61 -8.21
N VAL A 154 -12.23 -20.28 -6.92
CA VAL A 154 -11.04 -19.91 -6.14
C VAL A 154 -10.82 -20.90 -5.00
N GLU A 155 -9.58 -21.37 -4.86
CA GLU A 155 -9.21 -22.21 -3.74
C GLU A 155 -9.12 -21.36 -2.46
N THR A 156 -9.94 -21.72 -1.49
CA THR A 156 -9.87 -21.12 -0.15
C THR A 156 -9.40 -22.20 0.81
N ASN A 157 -8.10 -22.38 0.94
CA ASN A 157 -7.51 -23.25 1.96
C ASN A 157 -7.68 -22.56 3.32
N GLY A 158 -8.44 -23.20 4.23
CA GLY A 158 -8.94 -22.65 5.51
C GLY A 158 -8.00 -21.68 6.25
N VAL A 159 -8.64 -20.68 6.75
CA VAL A 159 -8.36 -19.72 7.85
C VAL A 159 -6.90 -19.40 8.28
N SER A 160 -5.87 -19.71 7.54
CA SER A 160 -4.56 -19.13 7.80
C SER A 160 -4.28 -18.09 6.72
N ILE A 161 -4.14 -16.83 7.14
CA ILE A 161 -3.51 -15.78 6.33
C ILE A 161 -2.05 -16.22 6.17
N GLN A 162 -1.81 -17.21 5.32
CA GLN A 162 -0.46 -17.52 4.89
C GLN A 162 -0.08 -16.38 3.95
N LYS A 163 0.90 -15.60 4.36
CA LYS A 163 1.56 -14.67 3.45
C LYS A 163 2.13 -15.52 2.31
N ASN A 164 1.46 -15.53 1.17
CA ASN A 164 2.06 -16.02 -0.06
C ASN A 164 3.15 -15.04 -0.45
N GLU A 165 4.30 -15.16 0.20
CA GLU A 165 5.46 -14.35 -0.12
C GLU A 165 6.03 -14.89 -1.42
N ILE A 166 5.84 -14.15 -2.52
CA ILE A 166 6.50 -14.41 -3.81
C ILE A 166 8.02 -14.34 -3.62
N ILE A 167 8.48 -13.54 -2.65
CA ILE A 167 9.88 -13.40 -2.24
C ILE A 167 9.99 -13.99 -0.82
N SER A 168 10.84 -15.00 -0.65
CA SER A 168 11.09 -15.59 0.67
C SER A 168 11.52 -14.50 1.68
N ASN A 169 11.18 -14.67 2.97
CA ASN A 169 11.53 -13.74 4.05
C ASN A 169 13.04 -13.42 4.06
N GLU A 170 13.88 -14.40 3.70
CA GLU A 170 15.33 -14.24 3.61
C GLU A 170 15.77 -13.27 2.51
N ARG A 171 14.97 -13.11 1.44
CA ARG A 171 15.25 -12.22 0.29
C ARG A 171 14.42 -10.94 0.29
N ARG A 172 13.62 -10.71 1.29
CA ARG A 172 12.72 -9.56 1.38
C ARG A 172 13.43 -8.21 1.27
N TYR A 173 14.65 -8.14 1.78
CA TYR A 173 15.47 -6.94 1.77
C TYR A 173 16.58 -6.96 0.71
N HIS A 174 16.63 -8.00 -0.13
CA HIS A 174 17.72 -8.18 -1.10
C HIS A 174 17.90 -6.97 -2.05
N LEU A 175 16.81 -6.42 -2.56
CA LEU A 175 16.87 -5.22 -3.39
C LEU A 175 17.34 -3.99 -2.60
N GLN A 176 16.97 -3.88 -1.35
CA GLN A 176 17.42 -2.80 -0.47
C GLN A 176 18.91 -2.93 -0.15
N GLU A 177 19.40 -4.15 0.04
CA GLU A 177 20.82 -4.45 0.24
C GLU A 177 21.64 -4.08 -1.00
N ILE A 178 21.17 -4.47 -2.19
CA ILE A 178 21.80 -4.09 -3.47
C ILE A 178 21.87 -2.57 -3.61
N VAL A 179 20.76 -1.86 -3.37
CA VAL A 179 20.71 -0.40 -3.45
C VAL A 179 21.66 0.24 -2.44
N LYS A 180 21.74 -0.30 -1.23
CA LYS A 180 22.67 0.16 -0.20
C LYS A 180 24.13 -0.02 -0.65
N THR A 181 24.48 -1.21 -1.12
CA THR A 181 25.84 -1.52 -1.61
C THR A 181 26.25 -0.56 -2.75
N ILE A 182 25.32 -0.30 -3.70
CA ILE A 182 25.59 0.64 -4.79
C ILE A 182 25.81 2.07 -4.27
N LYS A 183 25.01 2.52 -3.30
CA LYS A 183 25.15 3.85 -2.71
C LYS A 183 26.48 3.98 -1.94
N ASP A 184 26.81 2.97 -1.16
CA ASP A 184 28.04 2.96 -0.38
C ASP A 184 29.28 2.95 -1.32
N HIS A 185 29.21 2.18 -2.41
CA HIS A 185 30.27 2.16 -3.42
C HIS A 185 30.40 3.50 -4.17
N ARG A 186 29.30 4.16 -4.52
CA ARG A 186 29.36 5.50 -5.12
C ARG A 186 30.01 6.51 -4.19
N LYS A 187 29.65 6.50 -2.92
CA LYS A 187 30.26 7.37 -1.91
C LYS A 187 31.76 7.12 -1.80
N TYR A 188 32.15 5.86 -1.78
CA TYR A 188 33.56 5.47 -1.78
C TYR A 188 34.30 6.02 -3.02
N ILE A 189 33.71 5.89 -4.21
CA ILE A 189 34.30 6.45 -5.44
C ILE A 189 34.48 7.97 -5.34
N GLU A 190 33.46 8.70 -4.87
CA GLU A 190 33.52 10.14 -4.70
C GLU A 190 34.65 10.55 -3.74
N GLU A 191 34.81 9.85 -2.63
CA GLU A 191 35.92 10.07 -1.68
C GLU A 191 37.27 9.80 -2.31
N GLN A 192 37.43 8.70 -3.08
CA GLN A 192 38.64 8.37 -3.77
C GLN A 192 39.01 9.40 -4.85
N VAL A 193 38.06 9.90 -5.60
CA VAL A 193 38.24 10.97 -6.58
C VAL A 193 38.75 12.25 -5.91
N GLU A 194 38.23 12.60 -4.73
CA GLU A 194 38.69 13.77 -3.98
C GLU A 194 40.14 13.59 -3.48
N TYR A 195 40.51 12.41 -3.02
CA TYR A 195 41.92 12.13 -2.66
C TYR A 195 42.84 12.21 -3.86
N ALA A 196 42.44 11.64 -4.99
CA ALA A 196 43.23 11.71 -6.22
C ALA A 196 43.44 13.16 -6.70
N ARG A 197 42.41 13.99 -6.64
CA ARG A 197 42.48 15.43 -6.96
C ARG A 197 43.43 16.16 -6.04
N LYS A 198 43.35 15.91 -4.74
CA LYS A 198 44.29 16.51 -3.75
C LYS A 198 45.72 16.11 -3.98
N LEU A 199 45.95 14.83 -4.31
CA LEU A 199 47.28 14.35 -4.67
C LEU A 199 47.85 15.08 -5.89
N PHE A 200 47.06 15.18 -6.95
CA PHE A 200 47.44 15.90 -8.17
C PHE A 200 47.81 17.37 -7.88
N GLN A 201 47.01 18.05 -7.07
CA GLN A 201 47.23 19.45 -6.68
C GLN A 201 48.51 19.59 -5.83
N LEU A 202 48.76 18.66 -4.89
CA LEU A 202 49.98 18.64 -4.07
C LEU A 202 51.25 18.40 -4.91
N GLU A 203 51.18 17.47 -5.86
CA GLU A 203 52.29 17.19 -6.78
C GLU A 203 52.62 18.42 -7.63
N GLY A 204 51.60 19.06 -8.23
CA GLY A 204 51.80 20.29 -8.99
C GLY A 204 52.38 21.43 -8.15
N SER A 205 51.91 21.56 -6.89
CA SER A 205 52.44 22.56 -5.97
C SER A 205 53.91 22.29 -5.58
N ILE A 206 54.27 21.03 -5.31
CA ILE A 206 55.63 20.62 -5.01
C ILE A 206 56.58 20.93 -6.20
N GLN A 207 56.13 20.57 -7.41
CA GLN A 207 56.88 20.81 -8.63
C GLN A 207 57.12 22.31 -8.85
N THR A 208 56.08 23.14 -8.72
CA THR A 208 56.19 24.61 -8.86
C THR A 208 57.16 25.20 -7.85
N ILE A 209 57.13 24.74 -6.59
CA ILE A 209 58.07 25.21 -5.55
C ILE A 209 59.50 24.76 -5.85
N GLU A 210 59.67 23.59 -6.47
CA GLU A 210 60.99 23.10 -6.91
C GLU A 210 61.59 23.96 -8.02
N GLU A 211 60.78 24.34 -8.99
CA GLU A 211 61.21 25.20 -10.09
C GLU A 211 61.56 26.62 -9.63
N LEU A 212 60.84 27.13 -8.63
CA LEU A 212 61.08 28.49 -8.10
C LEU A 212 62.18 28.56 -7.03
N GLY A 213 62.79 27.45 -6.66
CA GLY A 213 63.89 27.46 -5.67
C GLY A 213 63.37 27.73 -4.23
N GLY A 214 62.09 27.47 -3.97
CA GLY A 214 61.46 27.78 -2.68
C GLY A 214 61.91 26.91 -1.51
N GLY A 215 61.72 27.43 -0.27
CA GLY A 215 62.25 26.94 1.00
C GLY A 215 61.96 25.50 1.33
N LEU A 216 62.95 24.84 1.93
CA LEU A 216 63.01 23.40 2.29
C LEU A 216 61.87 22.99 3.26
N ASP A 217 61.49 23.85 4.22
CA ASP A 217 60.49 23.55 5.24
C ASP A 217 59.07 23.35 4.64
N PHE A 218 58.71 24.18 3.66
CA PHE A 218 57.40 24.08 3.01
C PHE A 218 57.27 22.78 2.19
N LYS A 219 58.36 22.41 1.55
CA LYS A 219 58.46 21.17 0.77
C LYS A 219 58.28 19.93 1.62
N HIS A 220 58.85 19.91 2.80
CA HIS A 220 58.76 18.79 3.74
C HIS A 220 57.33 18.62 4.25
N THR A 221 56.65 19.73 4.53
CA THR A 221 55.25 19.73 4.97
C THR A 221 54.33 19.19 3.88
N LEU A 222 54.45 19.65 2.64
CA LEU A 222 53.63 19.18 1.51
C LEU A 222 53.84 17.69 1.20
N ARG A 223 55.09 17.21 1.29
CA ARG A 223 55.40 15.78 1.13
C ARG A 223 54.80 14.93 2.24
N SER A 224 54.77 15.42 3.47
CA SER A 224 54.14 14.72 4.58
C SER A 224 52.63 14.55 4.34
N TYR A 225 51.95 15.63 3.91
CA TYR A 225 50.52 15.57 3.54
C TYR A 225 50.27 14.64 2.35
N LYS A 226 51.14 14.68 1.31
CA LYS A 226 51.04 13.76 0.18
C LYS A 226 51.05 12.31 0.63
N ASN A 227 52.06 11.91 1.44
CA ASN A 227 52.18 10.55 1.98
C ASN A 227 50.99 10.12 2.84
N GLN A 228 50.34 11.08 3.53
CA GLN A 228 49.15 10.81 4.33
C GLN A 228 47.94 10.51 3.44
N ILE A 229 47.76 11.27 2.36
CA ILE A 229 46.67 11.07 1.41
C ILE A 229 46.88 9.79 0.58
N GLU A 230 48.10 9.47 0.19
CA GLU A 230 48.46 8.21 -0.51
C GLU A 230 48.06 6.99 0.31
N LYS A 231 48.20 7.04 1.64
CA LYS A 231 47.79 5.97 2.53
C LYS A 231 46.25 5.83 2.61
N GLU A 232 45.51 6.92 2.50
CA GLU A 232 44.05 6.87 2.46
C GLU A 232 43.54 6.35 1.10
N LEU A 233 44.24 6.66 0.00
CA LEU A 233 43.90 6.17 -1.34
C LEU A 233 44.19 4.65 -1.49
N SER A 234 45.13 4.09 -0.73
CA SER A 234 45.55 2.67 -0.81
C SER A 234 44.81 1.78 0.21
N LYS A 235 43.90 2.30 1.01
CA LYS A 235 43.07 1.49 1.88
C LYS A 235 41.93 0.88 1.05
N GLU A 236 42.06 -0.41 0.70
CA GLU A 236 40.97 -1.26 0.22
C GLU A 236 40.01 -1.62 1.34
#